data_38f9b3343739ab2917b9cb4ed3e82f37
#
_entry.id   38f9b3343739ab2917b9cb4ed3e82f37
#
_cell.length_a   1.000
_cell.length_b   1.000
_cell.length_c   1.000
_cell.angle_alpha   90.00
_cell.angle_beta   90.00
_cell.angle_gamma   90.00
#
_symmetry.space_group_name_H-M   'P 1'
#
loop_
_entity.id
_entity.type
_entity.pdbx_description
1 polymer ?
#
loop_
_entity_poly.entity_id
_entity_poly.type
_entity_poly.pdbx_seq_one_letter_code
_entity_poly.pdbx_strand_id
1 'polypeptide(L)'
;RWYFYINSAPWLPNRFHGKAVQEGQRKFMGTLWNTYAFFVLYANIDNFDATKYTLEYDKLPVMDKWILSKMNTMVKDVDYNLGNYRIPEAARVLQDFVDDLSNWYVRRSRERFWAKGMEQDKINAYMTLYTALVTVSKAAAPMIPFMTEEIYQNLVRSIDKDAPESIHLCDFPEVHEDQIDKELENNMEHVLDLVVMGRACRNASNIKNRQPIGKMFVKADFDLPEFYQEIVTDELNVKNVKFTDDVRDFTSYSFKPQLKTVGPKYGKMLGGIKAALNDIDGNAAMDELNATGALKLDVNGQEIELFKEDLLIDTAQIEGYESVNDNGITVVLDTNLSPELLEEGFVREIISKIQTMRKEADFEVMDRIKVTYEGSEKAEAIFEKNNTLIAGEVLADEVVKAQPAGYVKEWKINGEAVTMGVEKKGE
;
A
#
# COMPACT_ATOMS: atom_id res chain seq x y z
N ARG A 1 -2.53 27.30 7.75
CA ARG A 1 -2.69 26.84 9.14
C ARG A 1 -2.14 25.43 9.35
N TRP A 2 -2.57 24.45 8.55
CA TRP A 2 -2.10 23.06 8.65
C TRP A 2 -0.59 22.93 8.59
N TYR A 3 0.05 23.59 7.64
CA TYR A 3 1.50 23.62 7.50
C TYR A 3 2.21 24.04 8.79
N PHE A 4 1.72 25.07 9.46
CA PHE A 4 2.33 25.57 10.69
C PHE A 4 2.13 24.61 11.87
N TYR A 5 1.00 23.93 11.91
CA TYR A 5 0.74 22.97 13.01
C TYR A 5 1.54 21.68 12.88
N ILE A 6 1.72 21.15 11.67
CA ILE A 6 2.37 19.85 11.48
C ILE A 6 3.90 19.90 11.50
N ASN A 7 4.52 21.03 11.14
CA ASN A 7 5.98 21.08 10.92
C ASN A 7 6.78 21.35 12.18
N SER A 8 6.32 22.21 13.09
CA SER A 8 7.08 22.55 14.28
C SER A 8 6.18 22.99 15.42
N ALA A 9 6.70 22.85 16.64
CA ALA A 9 6.03 23.38 17.82
C ALA A 9 5.80 24.90 17.68
N PRO A 10 4.64 25.44 18.17
CA PRO A 10 4.25 26.83 17.96
C PRO A 10 5.23 27.88 18.48
N TRP A 11 6.07 27.50 19.46
CA TRP A 11 7.09 28.37 20.07
C TRP A 11 8.46 28.31 19.36
N LEU A 12 8.60 27.50 18.29
CA LEU A 12 9.82 27.40 17.52
C LEU A 12 9.74 28.23 16.23
N PRO A 13 10.87 28.79 15.75
CA PRO A 13 10.92 29.42 14.44
C PRO A 13 10.54 28.45 13.34
N ASN A 14 9.63 28.87 12.46
CA ASN A 14 9.24 28.07 11.30
C ASN A 14 9.67 28.76 10.00
N ARG A 15 10.27 27.99 9.08
CA ARG A 15 10.64 28.48 7.75
C ARG A 15 9.44 28.35 6.83
N PHE A 16 8.97 29.49 6.32
CA PHE A 16 7.88 29.49 5.35
C PHE A 16 8.41 29.21 3.94
N HIS A 17 7.82 28.19 3.30
CA HIS A 17 8.16 27.82 1.93
C HIS A 17 6.88 27.38 1.18
N GLY A 18 6.51 28.10 0.10
CA GLY A 18 5.25 27.88 -0.62
C GLY A 18 5.04 26.44 -1.12
N LYS A 19 6.09 25.79 -1.65
CA LYS A 19 5.99 24.38 -2.07
C LYS A 19 5.69 23.43 -0.93
N ALA A 20 6.28 23.65 0.26
CA ALA A 20 6.02 22.81 1.42
C ALA A 20 4.59 23.01 1.97
N VAL A 21 4.05 24.24 1.87
CA VAL A 21 2.63 24.50 2.19
C VAL A 21 1.70 23.75 1.25
N GLN A 22 1.96 23.79 -0.07
CA GLN A 22 1.18 23.04 -1.05
C GLN A 22 1.26 21.51 -0.83
N GLU A 23 2.44 21.01 -0.48
CA GLU A 23 2.60 19.58 -0.18
C GLU A 23 1.82 19.16 1.07
N GLY A 24 1.91 19.93 2.15
CA GLY A 24 1.13 19.70 3.37
C GLY A 24 -0.38 19.74 3.12
N GLN A 25 -0.84 20.72 2.32
CA GLN A 25 -2.24 20.81 1.90
C GLN A 25 -2.65 19.56 1.10
N ARG A 26 -1.86 19.15 0.12
CA ARG A 26 -2.17 18.00 -0.73
C ARG A 26 -2.22 16.68 0.06
N LYS A 27 -1.24 16.45 0.93
CA LYS A 27 -1.12 15.19 1.68
C LYS A 27 -2.26 14.97 2.67
N PHE A 28 -2.73 16.00 3.34
CA PHE A 28 -3.78 15.87 4.35
C PHE A 28 -5.13 16.38 3.84
N MET A 29 -5.24 17.68 3.60
CA MET A 29 -6.52 18.29 3.23
C MET A 29 -7.05 17.76 1.89
N GLY A 30 -6.18 17.59 0.89
CA GLY A 30 -6.55 17.02 -0.40
C GLY A 30 -7.00 15.57 -0.28
N THR A 31 -6.32 14.77 0.55
CA THR A 31 -6.68 13.36 0.79
C THR A 31 -8.03 13.27 1.52
N LEU A 32 -8.23 14.04 2.59
CA LEU A 32 -9.50 14.07 3.32
C LEU A 32 -10.65 14.53 2.41
N TRP A 33 -10.44 15.58 1.61
CA TRP A 33 -11.45 16.08 0.68
C TRP A 33 -11.82 15.04 -0.39
N ASN A 34 -10.85 14.35 -0.96
CA ASN A 34 -11.11 13.31 -1.94
C ASN A 34 -11.86 12.11 -1.34
N THR A 35 -11.56 11.76 -0.10
CA THR A 35 -12.27 10.71 0.64
C THR A 35 -13.73 11.10 0.92
N TYR A 36 -13.93 12.34 1.34
CA TYR A 36 -15.26 12.93 1.50
C TYR A 36 -16.03 12.99 0.17
N ALA A 37 -15.40 13.47 -0.91
CA ALA A 37 -16.04 13.55 -2.24
C ALA A 37 -16.43 12.17 -2.77
N PHE A 38 -15.60 11.14 -2.53
CA PHE A 38 -15.95 9.76 -2.84
C PHE A 38 -17.21 9.32 -2.10
N PHE A 39 -17.29 9.57 -0.79
CA PHE A 39 -18.49 9.25 -0.01
C PHE A 39 -19.73 9.94 -0.57
N VAL A 40 -19.68 11.26 -0.78
CA VAL A 40 -20.81 12.07 -1.26
C VAL A 40 -21.28 11.61 -2.65
N LEU A 41 -20.33 11.30 -3.55
CA LEU A 41 -20.68 10.83 -4.89
C LEU A 41 -21.57 9.58 -4.83
N TYR A 42 -21.14 8.56 -4.10
CA TYR A 42 -21.88 7.30 -4.04
C TYR A 42 -23.12 7.40 -3.14
N ALA A 43 -23.07 8.14 -2.04
CA ALA A 43 -24.22 8.42 -1.20
C ALA A 43 -25.36 9.09 -1.99
N ASN A 44 -25.05 10.01 -2.90
CA ASN A 44 -26.04 10.64 -3.77
C ASN A 44 -26.61 9.66 -4.82
N ILE A 45 -25.76 8.80 -5.42
CA ILE A 45 -26.21 7.78 -6.38
C ILE A 45 -27.18 6.80 -5.71
N ASP A 46 -26.85 6.35 -4.49
CA ASP A 46 -27.62 5.35 -3.76
C ASP A 46 -28.75 5.97 -2.90
N ASN A 47 -28.86 7.29 -2.84
CA ASN A 47 -29.75 8.04 -1.93
C ASN A 47 -29.58 7.61 -0.47
N PHE A 48 -28.32 7.44 -0.05
CA PHE A 48 -27.98 7.00 1.29
C PHE A 48 -28.24 8.11 2.31
N ASP A 49 -28.89 7.74 3.42
CA ASP A 49 -29.19 8.61 4.54
C ASP A 49 -28.77 7.91 5.84
N ALA A 50 -27.70 8.41 6.45
CA ALA A 50 -27.10 7.81 7.65
C ALA A 50 -28.05 7.75 8.85
N THR A 51 -29.08 8.62 8.92
CA THR A 51 -30.05 8.63 10.02
C THR A 51 -30.98 7.43 10.02
N LYS A 52 -31.06 6.70 8.89
CA LYS A 52 -31.91 5.51 8.72
C LYS A 52 -31.25 4.20 9.14
N TYR A 53 -29.95 4.22 9.45
CA TYR A 53 -29.20 3.03 9.74
C TYR A 53 -28.44 3.17 11.07
N THR A 54 -28.16 2.02 11.68
CA THR A 54 -27.36 1.94 12.93
C THR A 54 -26.12 1.12 12.66
N LEU A 55 -24.97 1.59 13.12
CA LEU A 55 -23.71 0.86 13.07
C LEU A 55 -23.70 -0.21 14.18
N GLU A 56 -23.78 -1.49 13.78
CA GLU A 56 -23.73 -2.62 14.70
C GLU A 56 -22.30 -3.19 14.70
N TYR A 57 -21.44 -2.71 15.60
CA TYR A 57 -19.99 -3.01 15.64
C TYR A 57 -19.69 -4.51 15.57
N ASP A 58 -20.40 -5.33 16.34
CA ASP A 58 -20.16 -6.78 16.40
C ASP A 58 -20.35 -7.50 15.06
N LYS A 59 -21.20 -6.96 14.20
CA LYS A 59 -21.54 -7.52 12.88
C LYS A 59 -20.67 -7.00 11.74
N LEU A 60 -19.73 -6.11 12.04
CA LEU A 60 -18.87 -5.52 11.02
C LEU A 60 -17.78 -6.49 10.52
N PRO A 61 -17.43 -6.43 9.24
CA PRO A 61 -16.25 -7.09 8.71
C PRO A 61 -14.96 -6.59 9.37
N VAL A 62 -13.90 -7.37 9.28
CA VAL A 62 -12.60 -7.07 9.89
C VAL A 62 -12.05 -5.70 9.47
N MET A 63 -12.15 -5.35 8.18
CA MET A 63 -11.68 -4.05 7.68
C MET A 63 -12.45 -2.86 8.26
N ASP A 64 -13.76 -3.00 8.50
CA ASP A 64 -14.56 -1.95 9.13
C ASP A 64 -14.17 -1.80 10.59
N LYS A 65 -14.00 -2.91 11.32
CA LYS A 65 -13.53 -2.92 12.71
C LYS A 65 -12.13 -2.30 12.83
N TRP A 66 -11.23 -2.62 11.89
CA TRP A 66 -9.89 -2.06 11.87
C TRP A 66 -9.90 -0.53 11.78
N ILE A 67 -10.62 0.04 10.81
CA ILE A 67 -10.61 1.50 10.64
C ILE A 67 -11.33 2.21 11.78
N LEU A 68 -12.34 1.61 12.41
CA LEU A 68 -13.00 2.15 13.60
C LEU A 68 -12.11 2.05 14.85
N SER A 69 -11.34 0.98 15.01
CA SER A 69 -10.31 0.88 16.05
C SER A 69 -9.26 1.97 15.88
N LYS A 70 -8.70 2.11 14.67
CA LYS A 70 -7.74 3.18 14.33
C LYS A 70 -8.33 4.57 14.57
N MET A 71 -9.63 4.78 14.27
CA MET A 71 -10.34 6.03 14.54
C MET A 71 -10.38 6.35 16.04
N ASN A 72 -10.73 5.39 16.86
CA ASN A 72 -10.76 5.58 18.31
C ASN A 72 -9.36 5.80 18.90
N THR A 73 -8.35 5.07 18.41
CA THR A 73 -6.95 5.32 18.75
C THR A 73 -6.52 6.73 18.34
N MET A 74 -6.88 7.17 17.13
CA MET A 74 -6.60 8.53 16.66
C MET A 74 -7.24 9.60 17.57
N VAL A 75 -8.52 9.46 17.93
CA VAL A 75 -9.21 10.41 18.83
C VAL A 75 -8.49 10.49 20.17
N LYS A 76 -8.15 9.34 20.77
CA LYS A 76 -7.41 9.25 22.03
C LYS A 76 -6.07 9.95 21.98
N ASP A 77 -5.28 9.67 20.95
CA ASP A 77 -3.94 10.21 20.80
C ASP A 77 -3.96 11.72 20.46
N VAL A 78 -4.93 12.18 19.67
CA VAL A 78 -5.11 13.60 19.37
C VAL A 78 -5.49 14.36 20.63
N ASP A 79 -6.46 13.88 21.40
CA ASP A 79 -6.88 14.51 22.66
C ASP A 79 -5.71 14.60 23.65
N TYR A 80 -4.99 13.49 23.86
CA TYR A 80 -3.80 13.46 24.71
C TYR A 80 -2.72 14.45 24.26
N ASN A 81 -2.41 14.49 22.97
CA ASN A 81 -1.37 15.37 22.44
C ASN A 81 -1.77 16.84 22.52
N LEU A 82 -3.03 17.19 22.20
CA LEU A 82 -3.54 18.55 22.34
C LEU A 82 -3.57 19.01 23.79
N GLY A 83 -4.01 18.15 24.71
CA GLY A 83 -4.01 18.41 26.16
C GLY A 83 -2.62 18.64 26.75
N ASN A 84 -1.57 18.10 26.08
CA ASN A 84 -0.17 18.28 26.46
C ASN A 84 0.60 19.29 25.58
N TYR A 85 -0.10 20.11 24.77
CA TYR A 85 0.48 21.11 23.87
C TYR A 85 1.43 20.53 22.81
N ARG A 86 1.28 19.24 22.45
CA ARG A 86 2.05 18.54 21.40
C ARG A 86 1.30 18.64 20.08
N ILE A 87 1.20 19.85 19.55
CA ILE A 87 0.35 20.13 18.39
C ILE A 87 0.86 19.44 17.11
N PRO A 88 2.18 19.39 16.80
CA PRO A 88 2.67 18.67 15.64
C PRO A 88 2.40 17.16 15.70
N GLU A 89 2.48 16.57 16.88
CA GLU A 89 2.19 15.15 17.10
C GLU A 89 0.70 14.87 16.85
N ALA A 90 -0.20 15.69 17.38
CA ALA A 90 -1.63 15.58 17.11
C ALA A 90 -1.94 15.71 15.60
N ALA A 91 -1.28 16.65 14.92
CA ALA A 91 -1.44 16.84 13.48
C ALA A 91 -0.96 15.62 12.67
N ARG A 92 0.16 14.97 13.06
CA ARG A 92 0.63 13.73 12.42
C ARG A 92 -0.34 12.59 12.61
N VAL A 93 -0.85 12.39 13.82
CA VAL A 93 -1.86 11.35 14.09
C VAL A 93 -3.10 11.52 13.21
N LEU A 94 -3.60 12.75 13.04
CA LEU A 94 -4.70 13.05 12.12
C LEU A 94 -4.35 12.72 10.67
N GLN A 95 -3.14 13.08 10.22
CA GLN A 95 -2.68 12.83 8.85
C GLN A 95 -2.55 11.33 8.57
N ASP A 96 -1.95 10.59 9.48
CA ASP A 96 -1.73 9.14 9.35
C ASP A 96 -3.08 8.41 9.31
N PHE A 97 -4.03 8.79 10.16
CA PHE A 97 -5.38 8.22 10.10
C PHE A 97 -6.10 8.50 8.77
N VAL A 98 -6.00 9.73 8.25
CA VAL A 98 -6.61 10.08 6.95
C VAL A 98 -5.95 9.31 5.80
N ASP A 99 -4.66 9.04 5.90
CA ASP A 99 -3.93 8.21 4.92
C ASP A 99 -4.42 6.76 4.97
N ASP A 100 -4.53 6.16 6.15
CA ASP A 100 -5.10 4.82 6.36
C ASP A 100 -6.54 4.74 5.84
N LEU A 101 -7.38 5.73 6.16
CA LEU A 101 -8.77 5.80 5.72
C LEU A 101 -8.89 5.83 4.19
N SER A 102 -8.10 6.66 3.52
CA SER A 102 -8.16 6.85 2.06
C SER A 102 -7.46 5.73 1.29
N ASN A 103 -6.19 5.48 1.63
CA ASN A 103 -5.32 4.63 0.82
C ASN A 103 -5.47 3.14 1.13
N TRP A 104 -6.08 2.81 2.26
CA TRP A 104 -6.32 1.42 2.63
C TRP A 104 -7.82 1.10 2.72
N TYR A 105 -8.55 1.71 3.64
CA TYR A 105 -9.95 1.38 3.85
C TYR A 105 -10.81 1.66 2.60
N VAL A 106 -10.86 2.92 2.13
CA VAL A 106 -11.68 3.30 0.98
C VAL A 106 -11.25 2.58 -0.28
N ARG A 107 -9.95 2.51 -0.55
CA ARG A 107 -9.44 1.85 -1.75
C ARG A 107 -9.81 0.37 -1.82
N ARG A 108 -9.72 -0.36 -0.70
CA ARG A 108 -10.08 -1.78 -0.64
C ARG A 108 -11.59 -2.02 -0.55
N SER A 109 -12.34 -1.05 -0.08
CA SER A 109 -13.81 -1.15 0.05
C SER A 109 -14.57 -0.65 -1.19
N ARG A 110 -13.90 -0.19 -2.25
CA ARG A 110 -14.55 0.42 -3.42
C ARG A 110 -15.62 -0.44 -4.04
N GLU A 111 -15.38 -1.74 -4.20
CA GLU A 111 -16.35 -2.67 -4.81
C GLU A 111 -17.64 -2.78 -4.00
N ARG A 112 -17.58 -2.61 -2.68
CA ARG A 112 -18.74 -2.59 -1.81
C ARG A 112 -19.65 -1.40 -2.13
N PHE A 113 -19.08 -0.21 -2.41
CA PHE A 113 -19.83 0.98 -2.82
C PHE A 113 -20.39 0.86 -4.24
N TRP A 114 -19.73 0.07 -5.10
CA TRP A 114 -20.20 -0.17 -6.49
C TRP A 114 -21.23 -1.29 -6.61
N ALA A 115 -21.39 -2.12 -5.58
CA ALA A 115 -22.33 -3.21 -5.58
C ALA A 115 -23.78 -2.71 -5.83
N LYS A 116 -24.58 -3.51 -6.52
CA LYS A 116 -25.98 -3.18 -6.77
C LYS A 116 -26.84 -3.38 -5.52
N GLY A 117 -27.81 -2.50 -5.31
CA GLY A 117 -28.70 -2.56 -4.16
C GLY A 117 -28.06 -2.02 -2.86
N MET A 118 -28.77 -2.17 -1.76
CA MET A 118 -28.35 -1.71 -0.42
C MET A 118 -28.31 -2.91 0.54
N GLU A 119 -27.48 -3.89 0.20
CA GLU A 119 -27.23 -5.04 1.07
C GLU A 119 -26.46 -4.60 2.34
N GLN A 120 -26.54 -5.42 3.40
CA GLN A 120 -25.98 -5.08 4.71
C GLN A 120 -24.50 -4.72 4.66
N ASP A 121 -23.70 -5.41 3.84
CA ASP A 121 -22.26 -5.11 3.69
C ASP A 121 -22.01 -3.71 3.12
N LYS A 122 -22.81 -3.28 2.14
CA LYS A 122 -22.75 -1.92 1.58
C LYS A 122 -23.18 -0.88 2.62
N ILE A 123 -24.24 -1.16 3.38
CA ILE A 123 -24.69 -0.29 4.49
C ILE A 123 -23.58 -0.15 5.53
N ASN A 124 -22.93 -1.26 5.92
CA ASN A 124 -21.80 -1.25 6.84
C ASN A 124 -20.66 -0.37 6.34
N ALA A 125 -20.31 -0.47 5.05
CA ALA A 125 -19.27 0.36 4.43
C ALA A 125 -19.62 1.86 4.49
N TYR A 126 -20.87 2.22 4.16
CA TYR A 126 -21.33 3.61 4.25
C TYR A 126 -21.32 4.13 5.68
N MET A 127 -21.87 3.37 6.63
CA MET A 127 -21.94 3.79 8.03
C MET A 127 -20.54 3.93 8.64
N THR A 128 -19.62 3.01 8.33
CA THR A 128 -18.24 3.08 8.79
C THR A 128 -17.52 4.31 8.23
N LEU A 129 -17.63 4.55 6.93
CA LEU A 129 -16.98 5.71 6.29
C LEU A 129 -17.60 7.03 6.77
N TYR A 130 -18.93 7.10 6.91
CA TYR A 130 -19.64 8.25 7.48
C TYR A 130 -19.13 8.58 8.88
N THR A 131 -19.11 7.57 9.77
CA THR A 131 -18.64 7.72 11.15
C THR A 131 -17.20 8.21 11.19
N ALA A 132 -16.31 7.62 10.39
CA ALA A 132 -14.90 8.01 10.32
C ALA A 132 -14.73 9.46 9.82
N LEU A 133 -15.45 9.86 8.77
CA LEU A 133 -15.37 11.21 8.20
C LEU A 133 -15.88 12.28 9.18
N VAL A 134 -17.01 12.02 9.85
CA VAL A 134 -17.56 12.95 10.85
C VAL A 134 -16.62 13.08 12.04
N THR A 135 -16.11 11.97 12.55
CA THR A 135 -15.21 11.94 13.72
C THR A 135 -13.89 12.64 13.44
N VAL A 136 -13.22 12.33 12.32
CA VAL A 136 -11.95 13.00 11.96
C VAL A 136 -12.16 14.48 11.69
N SER A 137 -13.31 14.87 11.10
CA SER A 137 -13.63 16.27 10.87
C SER A 137 -13.79 17.04 12.19
N LYS A 138 -14.48 16.46 13.19
CA LYS A 138 -14.60 17.06 14.52
C LYS A 138 -13.24 17.20 15.21
N ALA A 139 -12.40 16.14 15.17
CA ALA A 139 -11.07 16.17 15.78
C ALA A 139 -10.12 17.16 15.10
N ALA A 140 -10.24 17.36 13.79
CA ALA A 140 -9.41 18.28 13.01
C ALA A 140 -9.95 19.73 12.96
N ALA A 141 -11.18 19.98 13.40
CA ALA A 141 -11.84 21.28 13.32
C ALA A 141 -11.02 22.44 13.93
N PRO A 142 -10.33 22.30 15.07
CA PRO A 142 -9.47 23.36 15.60
C PRO A 142 -8.33 23.77 14.66
N MET A 143 -7.84 22.86 13.83
CA MET A 143 -6.69 23.08 12.93
C MET A 143 -7.12 23.55 11.54
N ILE A 144 -8.18 22.98 10.97
CA ILE A 144 -8.68 23.26 9.61
C ILE A 144 -10.18 23.64 9.61
N PRO A 145 -10.58 24.72 10.31
CA PRO A 145 -11.96 25.03 10.66
C PRO A 145 -12.92 25.16 9.48
N PHE A 146 -12.47 25.69 8.34
CA PHE A 146 -13.35 25.98 7.21
C PHE A 146 -13.73 24.71 6.44
N MET A 147 -12.74 23.85 6.17
CA MET A 147 -12.96 22.62 5.44
C MET A 147 -13.80 21.62 6.25
N THR A 148 -13.54 21.51 7.54
CA THR A 148 -14.30 20.63 8.43
C THR A 148 -15.72 21.10 8.64
N GLU A 149 -15.95 22.43 8.66
CA GLU A 149 -17.29 23.01 8.67
C GLU A 149 -18.07 22.63 7.40
N GLU A 150 -17.47 22.77 6.22
CA GLU A 150 -18.11 22.41 4.96
C GLU A 150 -18.48 20.92 4.93
N ILE A 151 -17.58 20.04 5.35
CA ILE A 151 -17.84 18.59 5.45
C ILE A 151 -19.01 18.32 6.42
N TYR A 152 -19.02 18.97 7.57
CA TYR A 152 -20.05 18.80 8.59
C TYR A 152 -21.42 19.29 8.09
N GLN A 153 -21.50 20.45 7.47
CA GLN A 153 -22.75 20.97 6.92
C GLN A 153 -23.35 20.01 5.89
N ASN A 154 -22.49 19.44 5.04
CA ASN A 154 -22.93 18.52 3.99
C ASN A 154 -23.26 17.11 4.51
N LEU A 155 -22.47 16.57 5.43
CA LEU A 155 -22.68 15.19 5.93
C LEU A 155 -23.72 15.10 7.04
N VAL A 156 -23.75 16.08 7.95
CA VAL A 156 -24.57 16.01 9.16
C VAL A 156 -25.80 16.92 9.04
N ARG A 157 -25.59 18.22 8.86
CA ARG A 157 -26.68 19.21 8.85
C ARG A 157 -27.64 19.08 7.67
N SER A 158 -27.18 18.49 6.57
CA SER A 158 -28.06 18.24 5.40
C SER A 158 -29.17 17.24 5.73
N ILE A 159 -28.89 16.24 6.59
CA ILE A 159 -29.80 15.15 6.92
C ILE A 159 -30.39 15.24 8.34
N ASP A 160 -29.74 15.91 9.28
CA ASP A 160 -30.18 16.12 10.65
C ASP A 160 -30.16 17.61 11.00
N LYS A 161 -31.36 18.23 11.06
CA LYS A 161 -31.52 19.65 11.39
C LYS A 161 -31.44 19.94 12.89
N ASP A 162 -31.55 18.94 13.73
CA ASP A 162 -31.45 19.06 15.18
C ASP A 162 -29.99 19.00 15.68
N ALA A 163 -29.07 18.54 14.84
CA ALA A 163 -27.62 18.59 15.13
C ALA A 163 -27.15 20.05 15.35
N PRO A 164 -26.06 20.30 16.09
CA PRO A 164 -25.48 21.63 16.27
C PRO A 164 -25.32 22.40 14.96
N GLU A 165 -25.57 23.71 14.95
CA GLU A 165 -25.53 24.54 13.73
C GLU A 165 -24.16 24.59 13.04
N SER A 166 -23.09 24.36 13.81
CA SER A 166 -21.70 24.34 13.34
C SER A 166 -20.93 23.20 13.99
N ILE A 167 -19.95 22.65 13.28
CA ILE A 167 -19.01 21.67 13.85
C ILE A 167 -18.28 22.23 15.08
N HIS A 168 -18.08 23.56 15.13
CA HIS A 168 -17.42 24.26 16.21
C HIS A 168 -18.27 24.40 17.51
N LEU A 169 -19.54 24.02 17.43
CA LEU A 169 -20.45 23.91 18.59
C LEU A 169 -20.61 22.46 19.06
N CYS A 170 -19.98 21.53 18.36
CA CYS A 170 -19.95 20.13 18.78
C CYS A 170 -18.89 19.91 19.85
N ASP A 171 -19.13 18.93 20.70
CA ASP A 171 -18.10 18.41 21.61
C ASP A 171 -17.00 17.70 20.81
N PHE A 172 -15.79 17.66 21.40
CA PHE A 172 -14.69 16.85 20.86
C PHE A 172 -15.13 15.38 20.85
N PRO A 173 -14.72 14.58 19.84
CA PRO A 173 -15.15 13.18 19.75
C PRO A 173 -14.80 12.37 21.00
N GLU A 174 -15.75 11.56 21.46
CA GLU A 174 -15.52 10.61 22.56
C GLU A 174 -14.81 9.35 22.04
N VAL A 175 -13.99 8.75 22.91
CA VAL A 175 -13.27 7.50 22.62
C VAL A 175 -14.12 6.32 23.07
N HIS A 176 -14.36 5.38 22.17
CA HIS A 176 -14.96 4.09 22.48
C HIS A 176 -13.84 3.07 22.71
N GLU A 177 -13.37 2.99 23.98
CA GLU A 177 -12.25 2.11 24.37
C GLU A 177 -12.53 0.63 24.08
N ASP A 178 -13.78 0.20 24.14
CA ASP A 178 -14.26 -1.14 23.82
C ASP A 178 -14.13 -1.51 22.32
N GLN A 179 -13.94 -0.52 21.45
CA GLN A 179 -13.72 -0.71 20.02
C GLN A 179 -12.22 -0.63 19.63
N ILE A 180 -11.33 -0.35 20.57
CA ILE A 180 -9.89 -0.35 20.32
C ILE A 180 -9.36 -1.78 20.41
N ASP A 181 -9.01 -2.35 19.27
CA ASP A 181 -8.42 -3.66 19.13
C ASP A 181 -6.95 -3.55 18.68
N LYS A 182 -6.05 -3.62 19.64
CA LYS A 182 -4.60 -3.46 19.36
C LYS A 182 -4.00 -4.64 18.60
N GLU A 183 -4.54 -5.83 18.73
CA GLU A 183 -4.08 -6.99 17.94
C GLU A 183 -4.44 -6.78 16.47
N LEU A 184 -5.66 -6.36 16.19
CA LEU A 184 -6.14 -6.01 14.85
C LEU A 184 -5.31 -4.88 14.23
N GLU A 185 -5.05 -3.81 14.98
CA GLU A 185 -4.21 -2.70 14.51
C GLU A 185 -2.79 -3.16 14.18
N ASN A 186 -2.15 -3.95 15.06
CA ASN A 186 -0.80 -4.46 14.88
C ASN A 186 -0.70 -5.42 13.67
N ASN A 187 -1.66 -6.32 13.51
CA ASN A 187 -1.68 -7.22 12.36
C ASN A 187 -1.76 -6.44 11.03
N MET A 188 -2.60 -5.39 11.00
CA MET A 188 -2.65 -4.53 9.81
C MET A 188 -1.39 -3.69 9.62
N GLU A 189 -0.70 -3.26 10.67
CA GLU A 189 0.60 -2.58 10.57
C GLU A 189 1.64 -3.51 9.95
N HIS A 190 1.70 -4.78 10.38
CA HIS A 190 2.53 -5.79 9.74
C HIS A 190 2.20 -5.99 8.25
N VAL A 191 0.91 -5.99 7.88
CA VAL A 191 0.50 -6.02 6.46
C VAL A 191 1.06 -4.83 5.69
N LEU A 192 0.96 -3.61 6.25
CA LEU A 192 1.49 -2.39 5.63
C LEU A 192 3.00 -2.49 5.41
N ASP A 193 3.75 -2.93 6.42
CA ASP A 193 5.20 -3.11 6.34
C ASP A 193 5.58 -4.14 5.26
N LEU A 194 4.94 -5.30 5.26
CA LEU A 194 5.18 -6.33 4.25
C LEU A 194 4.87 -5.84 2.83
N VAL A 195 3.82 -5.05 2.65
CA VAL A 195 3.47 -4.47 1.35
C VAL A 195 4.50 -3.43 0.90
N VAL A 196 4.99 -2.59 1.81
CA VAL A 196 6.06 -1.61 1.50
C VAL A 196 7.34 -2.34 1.10
N MET A 197 7.76 -3.35 1.87
CA MET A 197 8.96 -4.14 1.59
C MET A 197 8.82 -4.94 0.28
N GLY A 198 7.66 -5.57 0.04
CA GLY A 198 7.40 -6.30 -1.20
C GLY A 198 7.41 -5.39 -2.44
N ARG A 199 6.89 -4.16 -2.33
CA ARG A 199 7.00 -3.15 -3.39
C ARG A 199 8.44 -2.71 -3.62
N ALA A 200 9.26 -2.62 -2.57
CA ALA A 200 10.70 -2.33 -2.71
C ALA A 200 11.41 -3.44 -3.48
N CYS A 201 11.14 -4.73 -3.16
CA CYS A 201 11.65 -5.86 -3.93
C CYS A 201 11.23 -5.81 -5.41
N ARG A 202 9.94 -5.52 -5.69
CA ARG A 202 9.46 -5.37 -7.07
C ARG A 202 10.18 -4.28 -7.85
N ASN A 203 10.40 -3.13 -7.20
CA ASN A 203 11.09 -2.00 -7.81
C ASN A 203 12.57 -2.34 -8.11
N ALA A 204 13.25 -3.00 -7.18
CA ALA A 204 14.63 -3.44 -7.36
C ALA A 204 14.77 -4.43 -8.52
N SER A 205 13.82 -5.36 -8.67
CA SER A 205 13.76 -6.33 -9.77
C SER A 205 13.18 -5.76 -11.08
N ASN A 206 12.75 -4.50 -11.12
CA ASN A 206 12.03 -3.89 -12.26
C ASN A 206 10.76 -4.67 -12.68
N ILE A 207 10.11 -5.36 -11.76
CA ILE A 207 8.87 -6.10 -12.01
C ILE A 207 7.67 -5.18 -11.73
N LYS A 208 6.88 -4.90 -12.78
CA LYS A 208 5.68 -4.07 -12.68
C LYS A 208 4.64 -4.67 -11.71
N ASN A 209 3.89 -3.82 -11.02
CA ASN A 209 2.85 -4.28 -10.06
C ASN A 209 1.77 -5.18 -10.71
N ARG A 210 1.47 -5.01 -12.01
CA ARG A 210 0.51 -5.84 -12.74
C ARG A 210 1.05 -7.21 -13.12
N GLN A 211 2.38 -7.40 -13.08
CA GLN A 211 2.98 -8.71 -13.33
C GLN A 211 2.80 -9.57 -12.09
N PRO A 212 2.04 -10.67 -12.15
CA PRO A 212 1.93 -11.59 -11.01
C PRO A 212 3.28 -12.23 -10.70
N ILE A 213 3.53 -12.45 -9.42
CA ILE A 213 4.68 -13.20 -8.90
C ILE A 213 4.16 -14.49 -8.25
N GLY A 214 4.89 -15.58 -8.40
CA GLY A 214 4.47 -16.89 -7.89
C GLY A 214 4.49 -16.96 -6.36
N LYS A 215 5.59 -16.54 -5.74
CA LYS A 215 5.80 -16.69 -4.30
C LYS A 215 6.49 -15.50 -3.67
N MET A 216 6.12 -15.24 -2.43
CA MET A 216 6.79 -14.35 -1.50
C MET A 216 7.08 -15.13 -0.23
N PHE A 217 8.29 -15.01 0.29
CA PHE A 217 8.68 -15.59 1.57
C PHE A 217 8.88 -14.46 2.58
N VAL A 218 8.44 -14.71 3.80
CA VAL A 218 8.55 -13.77 4.91
C VAL A 218 9.22 -14.46 6.08
N LYS A 219 10.30 -13.86 6.60
CA LYS A 219 10.89 -14.21 7.89
C LYS A 219 10.65 -13.05 8.85
N ALA A 220 9.94 -13.32 9.92
CA ALA A 220 9.61 -12.36 10.97
C ALA A 220 9.48 -13.09 12.31
N ASP A 221 9.34 -12.35 13.39
CA ASP A 221 9.04 -12.87 14.73
C ASP A 221 7.52 -12.97 15.00
N PHE A 222 6.71 -12.76 13.97
CA PHE A 222 5.27 -12.89 13.96
C PHE A 222 4.79 -13.76 12.79
N ASP A 223 3.57 -14.25 12.88
CA ASP A 223 2.83 -14.86 11.78
C ASP A 223 1.51 -14.11 11.59
N LEU A 224 0.95 -14.13 10.39
CA LEU A 224 -0.30 -13.47 10.07
C LEU A 224 -1.40 -14.49 9.77
N PRO A 225 -2.59 -14.36 10.39
CA PRO A 225 -3.77 -15.08 9.98
C PRO A 225 -4.07 -14.94 8.47
N GLU A 226 -4.71 -15.96 7.88
CA GLU A 226 -4.98 -16.08 6.45
C GLU A 226 -5.60 -14.82 5.84
N PHE A 227 -6.57 -14.22 6.53
CA PHE A 227 -7.20 -12.96 6.09
C PHE A 227 -6.19 -11.84 5.78
N TYR A 228 -5.17 -11.68 6.64
CA TYR A 228 -4.15 -10.64 6.44
C TYR A 228 -3.15 -11.03 5.35
N GLN A 229 -2.84 -12.32 5.22
CA GLN A 229 -2.00 -12.83 4.12
C GLN A 229 -2.67 -12.59 2.76
N GLU A 230 -4.00 -12.76 2.66
CA GLU A 230 -4.77 -12.42 1.46
C GLU A 230 -4.64 -10.95 1.09
N ILE A 231 -4.65 -10.03 2.07
CA ILE A 231 -4.42 -8.60 1.80
C ILE A 231 -3.03 -8.39 1.18
N VAL A 232 -2.00 -9.03 1.70
CA VAL A 232 -0.64 -8.93 1.17
C VAL A 232 -0.55 -9.50 -0.25
N THR A 233 -1.18 -10.66 -0.52
CA THR A 233 -1.22 -11.29 -1.85
C THR A 233 -1.87 -10.37 -2.88
N ASP A 234 -3.00 -9.77 -2.55
CA ASP A 234 -3.73 -8.86 -3.42
C ASP A 234 -2.90 -7.59 -3.73
N GLU A 235 -2.38 -6.94 -2.67
CA GLU A 235 -1.64 -5.68 -2.79
C GLU A 235 -0.34 -5.82 -3.58
N LEU A 236 0.31 -6.95 -3.43
CA LEU A 236 1.57 -7.24 -4.11
C LEU A 236 1.39 -8.04 -5.39
N ASN A 237 0.17 -8.45 -5.73
CA ASN A 237 -0.09 -9.35 -6.85
C ASN A 237 0.85 -10.58 -6.83
N VAL A 238 0.86 -11.26 -5.70
CA VAL A 238 1.62 -12.48 -5.44
C VAL A 238 0.62 -13.63 -5.30
N LYS A 239 0.90 -14.81 -5.82
CA LYS A 239 -0.02 -15.96 -5.73
C LYS A 239 -0.02 -16.61 -4.34
N ASN A 240 1.11 -16.54 -3.64
CA ASN A 240 1.25 -17.18 -2.34
C ASN A 240 2.27 -16.43 -1.47
N VAL A 241 1.92 -16.19 -0.21
CA VAL A 241 2.82 -15.70 0.83
C VAL A 241 3.13 -16.85 1.77
N LYS A 242 4.40 -17.10 2.05
CA LYS A 242 4.85 -18.17 2.93
C LYS A 242 5.75 -17.61 4.04
N PHE A 243 5.32 -17.77 5.28
CA PHE A 243 6.17 -17.51 6.44
C PHE A 243 7.17 -18.64 6.61
N THR A 244 8.41 -18.31 6.97
CA THR A 244 9.50 -19.27 7.13
C THR A 244 10.49 -18.76 8.16
N ASP A 245 11.02 -19.67 8.97
CA ASP A 245 12.08 -19.35 9.95
C ASP A 245 13.46 -19.20 9.29
N ASP A 246 13.62 -19.70 8.06
CA ASP A 246 14.87 -19.72 7.34
C ASP A 246 14.74 -19.19 5.91
N VAL A 247 15.58 -18.23 5.57
CA VAL A 247 15.67 -17.63 4.23
C VAL A 247 17.00 -17.92 3.53
N ARG A 248 17.80 -18.83 4.07
CA ARG A 248 19.14 -19.19 3.54
C ARG A 248 19.12 -19.76 2.13
N ASP A 249 18.01 -20.38 1.73
CA ASP A 249 17.81 -20.86 0.37
C ASP A 249 17.65 -19.74 -0.67
N PHE A 250 17.38 -18.51 -0.23
CA PHE A 250 17.03 -17.36 -1.08
C PHE A 250 18.00 -16.20 -0.94
N THR A 251 18.79 -16.19 0.14
CA THR A 251 19.72 -15.11 0.47
C THR A 251 21.04 -15.71 0.90
N SER A 252 22.13 -15.05 0.54
CA SER A 252 23.43 -15.33 1.12
C SER A 252 23.95 -14.08 1.82
N TYR A 253 24.88 -14.26 2.76
CA TYR A 253 25.56 -13.13 3.40
C TYR A 253 26.85 -12.82 2.65
N SER A 254 27.19 -11.55 2.54
CA SER A 254 28.49 -11.08 2.10
C SER A 254 29.12 -10.23 3.19
N PHE A 255 30.43 -10.40 3.35
CA PHE A 255 31.18 -9.76 4.41
C PHE A 255 32.24 -8.82 3.84
N LYS A 256 32.37 -7.64 4.44
CA LYS A 256 33.46 -6.69 4.16
C LYS A 256 34.12 -6.30 5.47
N PRO A 257 35.43 -6.10 5.49
CA PRO A 257 36.10 -5.65 6.72
C PRO A 257 35.69 -4.22 7.07
N GLN A 258 35.32 -3.99 8.33
CA GLN A 258 35.13 -2.65 8.88
C GLN A 258 36.51 -2.00 9.08
N LEU A 259 36.86 -1.08 8.19
CA LEU A 259 38.23 -0.50 8.16
C LEU A 259 38.61 0.23 9.45
N LYS A 260 37.67 0.77 10.19
CA LYS A 260 37.92 1.48 11.44
C LYS A 260 38.42 0.57 12.56
N THR A 261 37.94 -0.67 12.60
CA THR A 261 38.29 -1.66 13.63
C THR A 261 39.39 -2.62 13.16
N VAL A 262 39.28 -3.09 11.91
CA VAL A 262 40.23 -4.06 11.32
C VAL A 262 41.58 -3.39 10.96
N GLY A 263 41.56 -2.12 10.53
CA GLY A 263 42.78 -1.39 10.15
C GLY A 263 43.84 -1.33 11.24
N PRO A 264 43.49 -0.91 12.46
CA PRO A 264 44.45 -0.91 13.60
C PRO A 264 44.92 -2.29 14.01
N LYS A 265 44.06 -3.34 13.90
CA LYS A 265 44.38 -4.71 14.31
C LYS A 265 45.24 -5.46 13.26
N TYR A 266 44.87 -5.33 11.97
CA TYR A 266 45.38 -6.18 10.88
C TYR A 266 45.75 -5.40 9.61
N GLY A 267 46.19 -4.15 9.71
CA GLY A 267 46.36 -3.24 8.56
C GLY A 267 47.20 -3.80 7.41
N LYS A 268 48.27 -4.56 7.69
CA LYS A 268 49.14 -5.18 6.68
C LYS A 268 48.46 -6.36 5.96
N MET A 269 47.41 -6.92 6.57
CA MET A 269 46.68 -8.11 6.04
C MET A 269 45.34 -7.76 5.43
N LEU A 270 44.96 -6.49 5.38
CA LEU A 270 43.65 -6.03 4.88
C LEU A 270 43.31 -6.56 3.48
N GLY A 271 44.28 -6.63 2.58
CA GLY A 271 44.08 -7.18 1.22
C GLY A 271 43.72 -8.67 1.24
N GLY A 272 44.45 -9.45 2.08
CA GLY A 272 44.18 -10.89 2.27
C GLY A 272 42.85 -11.15 2.98
N ILE A 273 42.51 -10.34 4.01
CA ILE A 273 41.23 -10.43 4.70
C ILE A 273 40.07 -10.16 3.73
N LYS A 274 40.21 -9.13 2.90
CA LYS A 274 39.17 -8.80 1.90
C LYS A 274 38.96 -9.92 0.87
N ALA A 275 40.07 -10.55 0.44
CA ALA A 275 39.99 -11.69 -0.49
C ALA A 275 39.35 -12.89 0.18
N ALA A 276 39.79 -13.28 1.40
CA ALA A 276 39.20 -14.39 2.14
C ALA A 276 37.69 -14.19 2.42
N LEU A 277 37.25 -12.98 2.77
CA LEU A 277 35.84 -12.66 2.99
C LEU A 277 35.01 -12.69 1.71
N ASN A 278 35.60 -12.47 0.53
CA ASN A 278 34.90 -12.58 -0.74
C ASN A 278 34.72 -14.06 -1.18
N ASP A 279 35.62 -14.95 -0.76
CA ASP A 279 35.65 -16.37 -1.18
C ASP A 279 34.91 -17.28 -0.18
N ILE A 280 34.53 -16.78 0.99
CA ILE A 280 33.88 -17.58 2.01
C ILE A 280 32.41 -17.86 1.67
N ASP A 281 31.89 -19.05 2.08
CA ASP A 281 30.46 -19.29 2.11
C ASP A 281 29.79 -18.37 3.15
N GLY A 282 29.04 -17.39 2.64
CA GLY A 282 28.44 -16.36 3.48
C GLY A 282 27.45 -16.89 4.52
N ASN A 283 26.68 -17.93 4.19
CA ASN A 283 25.73 -18.52 5.13
C ASN A 283 26.42 -19.30 6.23
N ALA A 284 27.44 -20.12 5.88
CA ALA A 284 28.24 -20.84 6.86
C ALA A 284 29.02 -19.87 7.78
N ALA A 285 29.57 -18.80 7.22
CA ALA A 285 30.25 -17.76 7.98
C ALA A 285 29.32 -17.02 8.96
N MET A 286 28.09 -16.75 8.56
CA MET A 286 27.09 -16.13 9.43
C MET A 286 26.65 -17.07 10.56
N ASP A 287 26.50 -18.37 10.28
CA ASP A 287 26.19 -19.38 11.29
C ASP A 287 27.34 -19.49 12.33
N GLU A 288 28.60 -19.51 11.88
CA GLU A 288 29.76 -19.49 12.76
C GLU A 288 29.79 -18.23 13.64
N LEU A 289 29.61 -17.07 13.03
CA LEU A 289 29.58 -15.80 13.75
C LEU A 289 28.48 -15.72 14.81
N ASN A 290 27.30 -16.26 14.51
CA ASN A 290 26.17 -16.31 15.46
C ASN A 290 26.41 -17.33 16.59
N ALA A 291 27.05 -18.46 16.29
CA ALA A 291 27.30 -19.51 17.26
C ALA A 291 28.49 -19.19 18.22
N THR A 292 29.55 -18.59 17.70
CA THR A 292 30.80 -18.38 18.43
C THR A 292 31.08 -16.92 18.79
N GLY A 293 30.38 -15.98 18.16
CA GLY A 293 30.62 -14.53 18.29
C GLY A 293 31.78 -14.01 17.43
N ALA A 294 32.53 -14.88 16.75
CA ALA A 294 33.65 -14.55 15.91
C ALA A 294 33.74 -15.42 14.67
N LEU A 295 34.31 -14.88 13.59
CA LEU A 295 34.63 -15.57 12.36
C LEU A 295 36.11 -15.83 12.25
N LYS A 296 36.51 -17.08 12.07
CA LYS A 296 37.91 -17.48 11.90
C LYS A 296 38.23 -17.57 10.42
N LEU A 297 39.33 -16.91 10.04
CA LEU A 297 39.82 -16.89 8.67
C LEU A 297 41.29 -17.24 8.61
N ASP A 298 41.67 -18.08 7.64
CA ASP A 298 43.08 -18.25 7.29
C ASP A 298 43.43 -17.19 6.23
N VAL A 299 44.37 -16.34 6.56
CA VAL A 299 44.87 -15.29 5.67
C VAL A 299 46.36 -15.49 5.47
N ASN A 300 46.74 -16.03 4.30
CA ASN A 300 48.14 -16.32 3.95
C ASN A 300 48.87 -17.24 4.98
N GLY A 301 48.18 -18.25 5.51
CA GLY A 301 48.73 -19.20 6.47
C GLY A 301 48.75 -18.69 7.92
N GLN A 302 48.10 -17.58 8.20
CA GLN A 302 47.91 -17.05 9.52
C GLN A 302 46.43 -17.03 9.88
N GLU A 303 46.03 -17.72 10.96
CA GLU A 303 44.68 -17.69 11.48
C GLU A 303 44.42 -16.33 12.14
N ILE A 304 43.32 -15.66 11.74
CA ILE A 304 42.82 -14.42 12.33
C ILE A 304 41.39 -14.61 12.78
N GLU A 305 40.97 -13.82 13.75
CA GLU A 305 39.64 -13.83 14.31
C GLU A 305 38.99 -12.45 14.15
N LEU A 306 37.82 -12.40 13.48
CA LEU A 306 37.05 -11.19 13.28
C LEU A 306 35.73 -11.27 14.05
N PHE A 307 35.48 -10.28 14.88
CA PHE A 307 34.21 -10.16 15.62
C PHE A 307 33.15 -9.41 14.78
N LYS A 308 31.89 -9.47 15.21
CA LYS A 308 30.78 -8.83 14.50
C LYS A 308 31.04 -7.33 14.24
N GLU A 309 31.70 -6.63 15.17
CA GLU A 309 32.09 -5.22 15.04
C GLU A 309 33.21 -4.95 14.01
N ASP A 310 33.93 -6.00 13.61
CA ASP A 310 34.99 -5.95 12.61
C ASP A 310 34.48 -6.17 11.19
N LEU A 311 33.19 -6.47 11.04
CA LEU A 311 32.54 -6.86 9.79
C LEU A 311 31.42 -5.91 9.41
N LEU A 312 31.40 -5.53 8.15
CA LEU A 312 30.21 -5.00 7.48
C LEU A 312 29.50 -6.19 6.82
N ILE A 313 28.31 -6.50 7.29
CA ILE A 313 27.54 -7.66 6.86
C ILE A 313 26.43 -7.15 5.97
N ASP A 314 26.50 -7.50 4.68
CA ASP A 314 25.48 -7.22 3.69
C ASP A 314 24.78 -8.52 3.31
N THR A 315 23.48 -8.47 2.98
CA THR A 315 22.76 -9.59 2.39
C THR A 315 23.03 -9.62 0.89
N ALA A 316 23.60 -10.71 0.38
CA ALA A 316 23.76 -10.95 -1.04
C ALA A 316 22.55 -11.74 -1.58
N GLN A 317 22.10 -11.39 -2.77
CA GLN A 317 20.95 -12.04 -3.41
C GLN A 317 21.39 -13.26 -4.20
N ILE A 318 20.56 -14.31 -4.19
CA ILE A 318 20.69 -15.44 -5.08
C ILE A 318 19.93 -15.13 -6.37
N GLU A 319 20.48 -15.50 -7.52
CA GLU A 319 19.83 -15.30 -8.83
C GLU A 319 18.41 -15.89 -8.84
N GLY A 320 17.46 -15.10 -9.30
CA GLY A 320 16.03 -15.47 -9.29
C GLY A 320 15.26 -15.09 -8.03
N TYR A 321 15.92 -14.42 -7.08
CA TYR A 321 15.27 -13.91 -5.86
C TYR A 321 15.67 -12.47 -5.59
N GLU A 322 14.75 -11.69 -5.06
CA GLU A 322 14.98 -10.32 -4.61
C GLU A 322 14.57 -10.19 -3.15
N SER A 323 15.42 -9.65 -2.30
CA SER A 323 15.16 -9.54 -0.86
C SER A 323 15.35 -8.14 -0.31
N VAL A 324 14.54 -7.81 0.68
CA VAL A 324 14.65 -6.60 1.50
C VAL A 324 14.58 -7.02 2.97
N ASN A 325 15.46 -6.44 3.78
CA ASN A 325 15.47 -6.62 5.23
C ASN A 325 15.29 -5.26 5.91
N ASP A 326 14.32 -5.16 6.80
CA ASP A 326 14.08 -3.99 7.63
C ASP A 326 13.49 -4.39 8.98
N ASN A 327 13.97 -3.79 10.07
CA ASN A 327 13.45 -3.97 11.44
C ASN A 327 13.26 -5.44 11.89
N GLY A 328 14.14 -6.34 11.45
CA GLY A 328 14.05 -7.77 11.79
C GLY A 328 13.14 -8.59 10.90
N ILE A 329 12.42 -7.96 9.96
CA ILE A 329 11.61 -8.61 8.95
C ILE A 329 12.45 -8.78 7.69
N THR A 330 12.42 -9.95 7.08
CA THR A 330 13.00 -10.22 5.76
C THR A 330 11.90 -10.64 4.80
N VAL A 331 11.77 -9.92 3.70
CA VAL A 331 10.87 -10.25 2.59
C VAL A 331 11.70 -10.71 1.40
N VAL A 332 11.32 -11.84 0.81
CA VAL A 332 11.96 -12.38 -0.39
C VAL A 332 10.90 -12.61 -1.46
N LEU A 333 11.09 -12.05 -2.66
CA LEU A 333 10.26 -12.34 -3.82
C LEU A 333 10.95 -13.33 -4.74
N ASP A 334 10.23 -14.36 -5.17
CA ASP A 334 10.61 -15.26 -6.26
C ASP A 334 10.41 -14.52 -7.59
N THR A 335 11.51 -14.08 -8.20
CA THR A 335 11.49 -13.32 -9.46
C THR A 335 11.55 -14.22 -10.70
N ASN A 336 11.53 -15.55 -10.52
CA ASN A 336 11.44 -16.51 -11.61
C ASN A 336 9.99 -16.56 -12.11
N LEU A 337 9.76 -15.92 -13.25
CA LEU A 337 8.41 -15.82 -13.83
C LEU A 337 8.17 -16.97 -14.79
N SER A 338 7.18 -17.84 -14.49
CA SER A 338 6.75 -18.88 -15.42
C SER A 338 6.06 -18.29 -16.65
N PRO A 339 5.98 -19.03 -17.77
CA PRO A 339 5.25 -18.61 -18.96
C PRO A 339 3.81 -18.18 -18.68
N GLU A 340 3.13 -18.89 -17.77
CA GLU A 340 1.74 -18.62 -17.35
C GLU A 340 1.64 -17.27 -16.61
N LEU A 341 2.59 -16.98 -15.70
CA LEU A 341 2.63 -15.71 -14.99
C LEU A 341 2.93 -14.53 -15.92
N LEU A 342 3.82 -14.75 -16.91
CA LEU A 342 4.12 -13.74 -17.93
C LEU A 342 2.90 -13.46 -18.81
N GLU A 343 2.15 -14.50 -19.21
CA GLU A 343 0.92 -14.35 -19.99
C GLU A 343 -0.16 -13.63 -19.17
N GLU A 344 -0.38 -14.01 -17.91
CA GLU A 344 -1.32 -13.31 -17.03
C GLU A 344 -0.95 -11.83 -16.87
N GLY A 345 0.33 -11.53 -16.68
CA GLY A 345 0.83 -10.15 -16.62
C GLY A 345 0.55 -9.37 -17.90
N PHE A 346 0.68 -10.02 -19.05
CA PHE A 346 0.37 -9.42 -20.35
C PHE A 346 -1.13 -9.09 -20.47
N VAL A 347 -2.00 -10.03 -20.09
CA VAL A 347 -3.46 -9.83 -20.09
C VAL A 347 -3.88 -8.67 -19.19
N ARG A 348 -3.31 -8.58 -17.98
CA ARG A 348 -3.59 -7.47 -17.07
C ARG A 348 -3.14 -6.11 -17.62
N GLU A 349 -2.03 -6.07 -18.37
CA GLU A 349 -1.61 -4.85 -19.06
C GLU A 349 -2.57 -4.49 -20.20
N ILE A 350 -3.05 -5.46 -20.99
CA ILE A 350 -4.07 -5.23 -22.03
C ILE A 350 -5.33 -4.59 -21.40
N ILE A 351 -5.89 -5.22 -20.36
CA ILE A 351 -7.08 -4.72 -19.66
C ILE A 351 -6.86 -3.28 -19.19
N SER A 352 -5.70 -3.01 -18.56
CA SER A 352 -5.37 -1.65 -18.11
C SER A 352 -5.28 -0.63 -19.25
N LYS A 353 -4.75 -1.02 -20.41
CA LYS A 353 -4.67 -0.12 -21.58
C LYS A 353 -6.04 0.16 -22.15
N ILE A 354 -6.92 -0.86 -22.26
CA ILE A 354 -8.30 -0.67 -22.71
C ILE A 354 -9.06 0.25 -21.73
N GLN A 355 -8.93 0.06 -20.41
CA GLN A 355 -9.54 0.95 -19.41
C GLN A 355 -9.03 2.40 -19.52
N THR A 356 -7.73 2.57 -19.83
CA THR A 356 -7.19 3.90 -20.10
C THR A 356 -7.80 4.52 -21.35
N MET A 357 -7.97 3.74 -22.43
CA MET A 357 -8.59 4.21 -23.67
C MET A 357 -10.08 4.59 -23.48
N ARG A 358 -10.82 3.81 -22.68
CA ARG A 358 -12.22 4.16 -22.31
C ARG A 358 -12.28 5.53 -21.64
N LYS A 359 -11.38 5.78 -20.69
CA LYS A 359 -11.31 7.07 -19.98
C LYS A 359 -10.92 8.22 -20.92
N GLU A 360 -9.94 8.01 -21.79
CA GLU A 360 -9.48 9.02 -22.76
C GLU A 360 -10.53 9.31 -23.85
N ALA A 361 -11.36 8.34 -24.15
CA ALA A 361 -12.50 8.47 -25.07
C ALA A 361 -13.78 9.02 -24.39
N ASP A 362 -13.70 9.39 -23.11
CA ASP A 362 -14.79 9.96 -22.30
C ASP A 362 -16.02 9.02 -22.21
N PHE A 363 -15.77 7.71 -22.11
CA PHE A 363 -16.83 6.72 -21.92
C PHE A 363 -17.24 6.63 -20.45
N GLU A 364 -18.53 6.46 -20.23
CA GLU A 364 -19.07 6.20 -18.89
C GLU A 364 -18.62 4.83 -18.36
N VAL A 365 -18.60 4.68 -17.03
CA VAL A 365 -18.12 3.45 -16.37
C VAL A 365 -18.92 2.22 -16.84
N MET A 366 -20.22 2.36 -17.05
CA MET A 366 -21.14 1.27 -17.42
C MET A 366 -21.31 1.09 -18.93
N ASP A 367 -20.66 1.90 -19.76
CA ASP A 367 -20.77 1.78 -21.21
C ASP A 367 -20.26 0.42 -21.69
N ARG A 368 -21.05 -0.23 -22.55
CA ARG A 368 -20.63 -1.43 -23.28
C ARG A 368 -19.82 -1.03 -24.49
N ILE A 369 -18.75 -1.75 -24.75
CA ILE A 369 -17.82 -1.42 -25.84
C ILE A 369 -17.57 -2.59 -26.78
N LYS A 370 -17.07 -2.26 -27.97
CA LYS A 370 -16.38 -3.18 -28.88
C LYS A 370 -14.90 -2.85 -28.87
N VAL A 371 -14.06 -3.88 -28.77
CA VAL A 371 -12.60 -3.77 -28.86
C VAL A 371 -12.14 -4.43 -30.15
N THR A 372 -11.35 -3.70 -30.92
CA THR A 372 -10.66 -4.21 -32.11
C THR A 372 -9.15 -4.14 -31.88
N TYR A 373 -8.40 -5.13 -32.37
CA TYR A 373 -6.94 -5.16 -32.17
C TYR A 373 -6.19 -5.76 -33.34
N GLU A 374 -4.97 -5.29 -33.53
CA GLU A 374 -3.91 -5.85 -34.39
C GLU A 374 -2.58 -5.76 -33.62
N GLY A 375 -1.70 -6.74 -33.81
CA GLY A 375 -0.41 -6.71 -33.11
C GLY A 375 0.56 -7.80 -33.60
N SER A 376 1.58 -8.07 -32.80
CA SER A 376 2.49 -9.19 -33.03
C SER A 376 1.75 -10.52 -32.88
N GLU A 377 2.22 -11.58 -33.54
CA GLU A 377 1.64 -12.94 -33.44
C GLU A 377 1.44 -13.38 -31.99
N LYS A 378 2.41 -13.07 -31.11
CA LYS A 378 2.34 -13.39 -29.70
C LYS A 378 1.21 -12.62 -28.99
N ALA A 379 1.08 -11.32 -29.26
CA ALA A 379 0.03 -10.50 -28.67
C ALA A 379 -1.36 -10.97 -29.13
N GLU A 380 -1.53 -11.24 -30.41
CA GLU A 380 -2.78 -11.73 -30.98
C GLU A 380 -3.18 -13.09 -30.38
N ALA A 381 -2.25 -14.03 -30.24
CA ALA A 381 -2.50 -15.33 -29.61
C ALA A 381 -2.95 -15.17 -28.14
N ILE A 382 -2.39 -14.21 -27.38
CA ILE A 382 -2.82 -13.92 -26.02
C ILE A 382 -4.24 -13.36 -25.98
N PHE A 383 -4.60 -12.44 -26.90
CA PHE A 383 -5.95 -11.92 -27.01
C PHE A 383 -6.98 -13.03 -27.32
N GLU A 384 -6.67 -13.90 -28.29
CA GLU A 384 -7.53 -15.01 -28.67
C GLU A 384 -7.76 -15.98 -27.52
N LYS A 385 -6.69 -16.39 -26.84
CA LYS A 385 -6.74 -17.34 -25.71
C LYS A 385 -7.52 -16.77 -24.50
N ASN A 386 -7.38 -15.47 -24.23
CA ASN A 386 -7.93 -14.81 -23.04
C ASN A 386 -9.13 -13.90 -23.38
N ASN A 387 -9.74 -14.07 -24.55
CA ASN A 387 -10.79 -13.19 -25.05
C ASN A 387 -11.94 -12.98 -24.08
N THR A 388 -12.51 -14.06 -23.52
CA THR A 388 -13.63 -14.01 -22.58
C THR A 388 -13.28 -13.24 -21.31
N LEU A 389 -12.09 -13.45 -20.77
CA LEU A 389 -11.61 -12.74 -19.58
C LEU A 389 -11.46 -11.25 -19.85
N ILE A 390 -10.78 -10.89 -20.95
CA ILE A 390 -10.59 -9.49 -21.34
C ILE A 390 -11.94 -8.82 -21.54
N ALA A 391 -12.85 -9.45 -22.29
CA ALA A 391 -14.19 -8.90 -22.56
C ALA A 391 -14.97 -8.63 -21.27
N GLY A 392 -14.94 -9.57 -20.31
CA GLY A 392 -15.60 -9.42 -19.01
C GLY A 392 -15.06 -8.24 -18.21
N GLU A 393 -13.75 -8.14 -18.10
CA GLU A 393 -13.09 -7.11 -17.29
C GLU A 393 -13.21 -5.67 -17.83
N VAL A 394 -13.40 -5.54 -19.16
CA VAL A 394 -13.51 -4.21 -19.79
C VAL A 394 -14.93 -3.86 -20.23
N LEU A 395 -15.93 -4.67 -19.87
CA LEU A 395 -17.33 -4.54 -20.31
C LEU A 395 -17.47 -4.50 -21.84
N ALA A 396 -16.66 -5.32 -22.53
CA ALA A 396 -16.78 -5.45 -23.98
C ALA A 396 -17.79 -6.54 -24.36
N ASP A 397 -18.63 -6.26 -25.35
CA ASP A 397 -19.50 -7.27 -25.97
C ASP A 397 -18.73 -8.09 -27.02
N GLU A 398 -17.73 -7.46 -27.63
CA GLU A 398 -16.87 -8.07 -28.65
C GLU A 398 -15.41 -7.64 -28.45
N VAL A 399 -14.50 -8.61 -28.54
CA VAL A 399 -13.06 -8.38 -28.61
C VAL A 399 -12.56 -9.15 -29.83
N VAL A 400 -12.25 -8.47 -30.94
CA VAL A 400 -12.02 -9.11 -32.24
C VAL A 400 -10.75 -8.63 -32.89
N LYS A 401 -10.05 -9.57 -33.55
CA LYS A 401 -8.92 -9.25 -34.43
C LYS A 401 -9.47 -8.63 -35.71
N ALA A 402 -9.30 -7.33 -35.87
CA ALA A 402 -9.71 -6.56 -37.04
C ALA A 402 -8.95 -5.23 -37.03
N GLN A 403 -9.00 -4.52 -38.16
CA GLN A 403 -8.45 -3.17 -38.26
C GLN A 403 -9.01 -2.30 -37.11
N PRO A 404 -8.15 -1.71 -36.26
CA PRO A 404 -8.58 -0.91 -35.12
C PRO A 404 -9.47 0.26 -35.51
N ALA A 405 -10.61 0.40 -34.83
CA ALA A 405 -11.63 1.40 -35.13
C ALA A 405 -12.08 2.15 -33.86
N GLY A 406 -12.73 3.31 -34.04
CA GLY A 406 -13.17 4.19 -32.95
C GLY A 406 -12.01 5.00 -32.38
N TYR A 407 -11.87 5.01 -31.06
CA TYR A 407 -10.71 5.60 -30.40
C TYR A 407 -9.52 4.63 -30.49
N VAL A 408 -8.57 4.93 -31.36
CA VAL A 408 -7.43 4.05 -31.69
C VAL A 408 -6.16 4.54 -31.03
N LYS A 409 -5.39 3.59 -30.46
CA LYS A 409 -4.09 3.89 -29.86
C LYS A 409 -3.10 2.74 -30.03
N GLU A 410 -1.84 3.10 -30.27
CA GLU A 410 -0.71 2.16 -30.34
C GLU A 410 -0.07 2.03 -28.96
N TRP A 411 0.27 0.79 -28.61
CA TRP A 411 0.88 0.46 -27.33
C TRP A 411 2.08 -0.46 -27.53
N LYS A 412 3.04 -0.37 -26.61
CA LYS A 412 4.09 -1.37 -26.45
C LYS A 412 3.84 -2.08 -25.11
N ILE A 413 3.34 -3.32 -25.16
CA ILE A 413 2.99 -4.13 -24.00
C ILE A 413 4.03 -5.22 -23.84
N ASN A 414 4.82 -5.20 -22.76
CA ASN A 414 5.89 -6.16 -22.46
C ASN A 414 6.82 -6.44 -23.67
N GLY A 415 7.12 -5.39 -24.43
CA GLY A 415 7.99 -5.48 -25.60
C GLY A 415 7.27 -5.67 -26.93
N GLU A 416 6.02 -6.16 -26.92
CA GLU A 416 5.20 -6.41 -28.12
C GLU A 416 4.43 -5.16 -28.55
N ALA A 417 4.38 -4.93 -29.86
CA ALA A 417 3.57 -3.86 -30.44
C ALA A 417 2.11 -4.31 -30.58
N VAL A 418 1.18 -3.48 -30.15
CA VAL A 418 -0.26 -3.73 -30.22
C VAL A 418 -0.98 -2.42 -30.53
N THR A 419 -1.81 -2.42 -31.55
CA THR A 419 -2.75 -1.32 -31.83
C THR A 419 -4.15 -1.77 -31.45
N MET A 420 -4.83 -0.97 -30.64
CA MET A 420 -6.18 -1.25 -30.18
C MET A 420 -7.12 -0.10 -30.52
N GLY A 421 -8.37 -0.44 -30.83
CA GLY A 421 -9.45 0.51 -31.00
C GLY A 421 -10.61 0.17 -30.05
N VAL A 422 -11.24 1.19 -29.48
CA VAL A 422 -12.43 1.04 -28.63
C VAL A 422 -13.57 1.90 -29.18
N GLU A 423 -14.73 1.28 -29.33
CA GLU A 423 -15.95 1.93 -29.80
C GLU A 423 -17.05 1.72 -28.76
N LYS A 424 -17.80 2.78 -28.42
CA LYS A 424 -19.01 2.66 -27.63
C LYS A 424 -20.05 1.97 -28.48
N LYS A 425 -20.67 0.91 -27.97
CA LYS A 425 -21.81 0.28 -28.63
C LYS A 425 -23.02 1.21 -28.46
N GLY A 426 -23.56 1.71 -29.56
CA GLY A 426 -24.80 2.49 -29.53
C GLY A 426 -25.96 1.68 -28.93
N GLU A 427 -26.86 2.38 -28.25
CA GLU A 427 -28.11 1.80 -27.74
C GLU A 427 -28.95 1.15 -28.86
#